data_2fbc186b4ca09c0ab986cfafaf8c5c95
#
_entry.id   2fbc186b4ca09c0ab986cfafaf8c5c95
#
_cell.length_a   1.000
_cell.length_b   1.000
_cell.length_c   1.000
_cell.angle_alpha   90.00
_cell.angle_beta   90.00
_cell.angle_gamma   90.00
#
_symmetry.space_group_name_H-M   'P 1'
#
loop_
_entity.id
_entity.type
_entity.pdbx_description
1 polymer ?
#
loop_
_entity_poly.entity_id
_entity_poly.type
_entity_poly.pdbx_seq_one_letter_code
_entity_poly.pdbx_strand_id
1 'polypeptide(L)'
;LVVRAVLPNAVSVTAVDPKTEKPIAVFKEPVKGYFEARLGAKKDIRYKLRIDWGSAVQVTDDPYRFGTVISDSDMWLLSEGTHKRPWTCFGARPCVMDGVAGVAFAVWAPGVRRVSVVGDFNSWDGRRAPMRLRRDAGVWEIFLPGVKEGQCYKYEIIAADGQKLPLKADPYAFRMEMRPGTA
;
A
#
# COMPACT_ATOMS: atom_id res chain seq x y z
N LEU A 1 -12.31 3.09 16.55
CA LEU A 1 -11.52 3.04 15.32
C LEU A 1 -12.33 3.60 14.16
N VAL A 2 -11.77 4.56 13.41
CA VAL A 2 -12.33 5.03 12.14
C VAL A 2 -11.45 4.47 11.02
N VAL A 3 -12.07 3.78 10.07
CA VAL A 3 -11.38 3.24 8.90
C VAL A 3 -11.82 4.05 7.68
N ARG A 4 -10.84 4.40 6.84
CA ARG A 4 -11.02 5.16 5.62
C ARG A 4 -10.36 4.44 4.47
N ALA A 5 -11.04 4.38 3.33
CA ALA A 5 -10.52 3.74 2.13
C ALA A 5 -10.83 4.58 0.90
N VAL A 6 -9.85 4.71 0.00
CA VAL A 6 -10.04 5.29 -1.33
C VAL A 6 -10.09 4.15 -2.32
N LEU A 7 -11.28 3.83 -2.81
CA LEU A 7 -11.57 2.70 -3.69
C LEU A 7 -12.38 3.21 -4.89
N PRO A 8 -11.75 3.84 -5.86
CA PRO A 8 -12.43 4.37 -7.04
C PRO A 8 -13.16 3.23 -7.77
N ASN A 9 -14.40 3.50 -8.14
CA ASN A 9 -15.30 2.57 -8.83
C ASN A 9 -15.83 1.39 -7.98
N ALA A 10 -15.56 1.31 -6.68
CA ALA A 10 -16.27 0.39 -5.82
C ALA A 10 -17.73 0.83 -5.67
N VAL A 11 -18.64 -0.14 -5.69
CA VAL A 11 -20.09 0.07 -5.48
C VAL A 11 -20.39 0.15 -3.99
N SER A 12 -19.77 -0.73 -3.20
CA SER A 12 -19.93 -0.73 -1.75
C SER A 12 -18.72 -1.35 -1.06
N VAL A 13 -18.51 -0.98 0.21
CA VAL A 13 -17.45 -1.51 1.06
C VAL A 13 -18.03 -1.89 2.41
N THR A 14 -17.66 -3.07 2.92
CA THR A 14 -18.05 -3.58 4.22
C THR A 14 -16.86 -4.12 4.97
N ALA A 15 -16.66 -3.71 6.22
CA ALA A 15 -15.73 -4.40 7.10
C ALA A 15 -16.35 -5.72 7.55
N VAL A 16 -15.60 -6.81 7.42
CA VAL A 16 -16.06 -8.15 7.79
C VAL A 16 -15.09 -8.81 8.76
N ASP A 17 -15.57 -9.72 9.57
CA ASP A 17 -14.74 -10.56 10.43
C ASP A 17 -13.83 -11.47 9.59
N PRO A 18 -12.53 -11.56 9.88
CA PRO A 18 -11.58 -12.31 9.05
C PRO A 18 -11.84 -13.81 8.97
N LYS A 19 -12.52 -14.39 9.96
CA LYS A 19 -12.76 -15.84 10.06
C LYS A 19 -14.17 -16.23 9.59
N THR A 20 -15.17 -15.44 10.00
CA THR A 20 -16.58 -15.79 9.77
C THR A 20 -17.19 -15.05 8.59
N GLU A 21 -16.48 -14.03 8.08
CA GLU A 21 -16.92 -13.07 7.05
C GLU A 21 -18.22 -12.33 7.39
N LYS A 22 -18.66 -12.40 8.65
CA LYS A 22 -19.83 -11.64 9.10
C LYS A 22 -19.56 -10.14 9.05
N PRO A 23 -20.55 -9.33 8.62
CA PRO A 23 -20.42 -7.89 8.60
C PRO A 23 -20.17 -7.32 10.00
N ILE A 24 -19.14 -6.45 10.11
CA ILE A 24 -18.84 -5.66 11.32
C ILE A 24 -19.41 -4.25 11.16
N ALA A 25 -19.17 -3.63 10.00
CA ALA A 25 -19.65 -2.28 9.69
C ALA A 25 -19.75 -2.07 8.18
N VAL A 26 -20.78 -1.38 7.75
CA VAL A 26 -20.94 -0.92 6.37
C VAL A 26 -20.34 0.47 6.25
N PHE A 27 -19.54 0.71 5.22
CA PHE A 27 -18.94 2.00 4.95
C PHE A 27 -19.95 2.95 4.30
N LYS A 28 -19.89 4.21 4.69
CA LYS A 28 -20.56 5.31 3.98
C LYS A 28 -19.62 5.85 2.91
N GLU A 29 -20.17 6.34 1.82
CA GLU A 29 -19.45 7.00 0.74
C GLU A 29 -19.78 8.51 0.75
N PRO A 30 -19.12 9.33 1.58
CA PRO A 30 -19.37 10.78 1.63
C PRO A 30 -19.01 11.49 0.33
N VAL A 31 -17.99 10.98 -0.35
CA VAL A 31 -17.52 11.47 -1.66
C VAL A 31 -17.26 10.26 -2.54
N LYS A 32 -17.57 10.36 -3.82
CA LYS A 32 -17.42 9.25 -4.77
C LYS A 32 -16.02 8.62 -4.72
N GLY A 33 -15.99 7.32 -4.44
CA GLY A 33 -14.76 6.52 -4.29
C GLY A 33 -14.05 6.68 -2.95
N TYR A 34 -14.55 7.50 -2.03
CA TYR A 34 -14.04 7.63 -0.67
C TYR A 34 -15.02 7.01 0.32
N PHE A 35 -14.58 6.04 1.05
CA PHE A 35 -15.39 5.24 1.97
C PHE A 35 -14.90 5.41 3.41
N GLU A 36 -15.83 5.58 4.36
CA GLU A 36 -15.54 5.71 5.78
C GLU A 36 -16.50 4.88 6.62
N ALA A 37 -15.97 4.17 7.63
CA ALA A 37 -16.77 3.47 8.64
C ALA A 37 -16.17 3.62 10.04
N ARG A 38 -17.04 3.54 11.05
CA ARG A 38 -16.64 3.43 12.45
C ARG A 38 -16.77 1.99 12.90
N LEU A 39 -15.64 1.38 13.26
CA LEU A 39 -15.57 0.03 13.83
C LEU A 39 -15.46 0.18 15.34
N GLY A 40 -16.48 0.01 16.14
CA GLY A 40 -16.49 -0.04 17.59
C GLY A 40 -15.38 0.71 18.37
N ALA A 41 -15.39 0.62 19.69
CA ALA A 41 -14.43 1.32 20.56
C ALA A 41 -13.09 0.58 20.80
N LYS A 42 -12.98 -0.70 20.45
CA LYS A 42 -11.76 -1.50 20.66
C LYS A 42 -10.65 -1.08 19.70
N LYS A 43 -9.41 -0.91 20.21
CA LYS A 43 -8.24 -0.52 19.40
C LYS A 43 -7.78 -1.60 18.42
N ASP A 44 -7.99 -2.88 18.72
CA ASP A 44 -7.46 -4.02 17.97
C ASP A 44 -8.56 -4.86 17.31
N ILE A 45 -9.46 -4.22 16.57
CA ILE A 45 -10.44 -4.95 15.78
C ILE A 45 -9.76 -5.47 14.53
N ARG A 46 -9.62 -6.79 14.41
CA ARG A 46 -9.21 -7.42 13.16
C ARG A 46 -10.40 -7.44 12.20
N TYR A 47 -10.18 -6.98 10.99
CA TYR A 47 -11.19 -6.93 9.94
C TYR A 47 -10.55 -7.18 8.58
N LYS A 48 -11.36 -7.58 7.63
CA LYS A 48 -11.09 -7.52 6.19
C LYS A 48 -12.07 -6.57 5.52
N LEU A 49 -11.72 -6.08 4.36
CA LEU A 49 -12.60 -5.31 3.51
C LEU A 49 -13.24 -6.25 2.49
N ARG A 50 -14.57 -6.32 2.49
CA ARG A 50 -15.36 -6.88 1.41
C ARG A 50 -15.74 -5.72 0.50
N ILE A 51 -15.23 -5.72 -0.72
CA ILE A 51 -15.40 -4.66 -1.70
C ILE A 51 -16.23 -5.22 -2.84
N ASP A 52 -17.34 -4.58 -3.12
CA ASP A 52 -18.17 -4.87 -4.29
C ASP A 52 -17.75 -3.94 -5.42
N TRP A 53 -17.29 -4.52 -6.52
CA TRP A 53 -16.91 -3.79 -7.73
C TRP A 53 -18.02 -3.76 -8.78
N GLY A 54 -19.21 -4.29 -8.47
CA GLY A 54 -20.33 -4.47 -9.39
C GLY A 54 -20.20 -5.74 -10.25
N SER A 55 -19.03 -5.99 -10.83
CA SER A 55 -18.76 -7.20 -11.61
C SER A 55 -18.20 -8.37 -10.78
N ALA A 56 -17.64 -8.08 -9.62
CA ALA A 56 -17.03 -9.06 -8.73
C ALA A 56 -17.00 -8.54 -7.28
N VAL A 57 -16.99 -9.47 -6.33
CA VAL A 57 -16.79 -9.18 -4.91
C VAL A 57 -15.38 -9.64 -4.52
N GLN A 58 -14.62 -8.75 -3.90
CA GLN A 58 -13.28 -9.02 -3.39
C GLN A 58 -13.27 -8.95 -1.87
N VAL A 59 -12.66 -9.94 -1.21
CA VAL A 59 -12.37 -9.87 0.23
C VAL A 59 -10.86 -9.79 0.41
N THR A 60 -10.39 -8.69 1.01
CA THR A 60 -8.96 -8.41 1.16
C THR A 60 -8.64 -7.80 2.52
N ASP A 61 -7.40 -7.93 2.96
CA ASP A 61 -6.91 -7.18 4.11
C ASP A 61 -6.70 -5.70 3.73
N ASP A 62 -6.94 -4.80 4.68
CA ASP A 62 -6.65 -3.37 4.51
C ASP A 62 -5.12 -3.15 4.60
N PRO A 63 -4.43 -2.66 3.55
CA PRO A 63 -3.00 -2.39 3.59
C PRO A 63 -2.58 -1.43 4.70
N TYR A 64 -3.47 -0.52 5.08
CA TYR A 64 -3.15 0.54 6.05
C TYR A 64 -3.32 0.13 7.52
N ARG A 65 -3.84 -1.07 7.80
CA ARG A 65 -3.87 -1.63 9.15
C ARG A 65 -2.50 -2.14 9.62
N PHE A 66 -1.61 -2.43 8.68
CA PHE A 66 -0.27 -2.92 8.99
C PHE A 66 0.66 -1.79 9.44
N GLY A 67 1.62 -2.12 10.29
CA GLY A 67 2.65 -1.20 10.77
C GLY A 67 3.63 -0.76 9.69
N THR A 68 4.74 -0.18 10.14
CA THR A 68 5.86 0.19 9.27
C THR A 68 6.61 -1.05 8.79
N VAL A 69 7.16 -1.01 7.57
CA VAL A 69 7.89 -2.14 6.98
C VAL A 69 9.39 -2.03 7.18
N ILE A 70 9.90 -0.82 7.37
CA ILE A 70 11.30 -0.55 7.72
C ILE A 70 11.38 -0.31 9.23
N SER A 71 12.35 -0.92 9.90
CA SER A 71 12.59 -0.74 11.33
C SER A 71 13.03 0.69 11.65
N ASP A 72 12.80 1.14 12.88
CA ASP A 72 13.22 2.49 13.28
C ASP A 72 14.76 2.62 13.32
N SER A 73 15.49 1.53 13.61
CA SER A 73 16.96 1.52 13.53
C SER A 73 17.46 1.67 12.08
N ASP A 74 16.86 0.97 11.11
CA ASP A 74 17.22 1.15 9.71
C ASP A 74 16.84 2.54 9.21
N MET A 75 15.67 3.06 9.63
CA MET A 75 15.26 4.43 9.29
C MET A 75 16.24 5.47 9.80
N TRP A 76 16.76 5.30 11.02
CA TRP A 76 17.78 6.18 11.58
C TRP A 76 19.06 6.15 10.74
N LEU A 77 19.58 4.96 10.41
CA LEU A 77 20.76 4.79 9.56
C LEU A 77 20.56 5.37 8.14
N LEU A 78 19.34 5.22 7.57
CA LEU A 78 19.01 5.80 6.27
C LEU A 78 18.97 7.33 6.32
N SER A 79 18.42 7.91 7.39
CA SER A 79 18.34 9.37 7.53
C SER A 79 19.71 10.01 7.71
N GLU A 80 20.64 9.33 8.38
CA GLU A 80 22.04 9.77 8.52
C GLU A 80 22.92 9.49 7.30
N GLY A 81 22.44 8.68 6.33
CA GLY A 81 23.23 8.26 5.17
C GLY A 81 24.32 7.24 5.51
N THR A 82 24.26 6.60 6.68
CA THR A 82 25.27 5.63 7.16
C THR A 82 24.86 4.17 6.96
N HIS A 83 23.68 3.91 6.41
CA HIS A 83 23.18 2.55 6.17
C HIS A 83 24.01 1.84 5.09
N LYS A 84 24.84 0.88 5.50
CA LYS A 84 25.77 0.18 4.58
C LYS A 84 25.13 -0.82 3.63
N ARG A 85 23.87 -1.23 3.88
CA ARG A 85 23.12 -2.21 3.07
C ARG A 85 21.69 -1.75 2.79
N PRO A 86 21.47 -0.58 2.16
CA PRO A 86 20.14 -0.03 1.94
C PRO A 86 19.21 -0.94 1.12
N TRP A 87 19.77 -1.83 0.28
CA TRP A 87 19.00 -2.82 -0.47
C TRP A 87 18.26 -3.85 0.41
N THR A 88 18.59 -3.97 1.69
CA THR A 88 17.83 -4.80 2.64
C THR A 88 16.55 -4.12 3.09
N CYS A 89 16.41 -2.82 2.89
CA CYS A 89 15.25 -2.00 3.27
C CYS A 89 14.38 -1.65 2.06
N PHE A 90 15.00 -1.32 0.94
CA PHE A 90 14.32 -0.88 -0.28
C PHE A 90 13.92 -2.02 -1.21
N GLY A 91 13.09 -1.69 -2.20
CA GLY A 91 12.58 -2.65 -3.17
C GLY A 91 11.27 -3.31 -2.76
N ALA A 92 10.89 -4.34 -3.50
CA ALA A 92 9.73 -5.19 -3.23
C ALA A 92 10.19 -6.47 -2.51
N ARG A 93 9.81 -6.67 -1.28
CA ARG A 93 10.26 -7.78 -0.43
C ARG A 93 9.07 -8.64 0.01
N PRO A 94 8.95 -9.89 -0.46
CA PRO A 94 7.98 -10.83 0.07
C PRO A 94 8.19 -11.04 1.58
N CYS A 95 7.13 -10.90 2.35
CA CYS A 95 7.18 -11.09 3.80
C CYS A 95 5.81 -11.44 4.39
N VAL A 96 5.79 -11.76 5.67
CA VAL A 96 4.56 -11.99 6.44
C VAL A 96 4.47 -10.93 7.53
N MET A 97 3.37 -10.16 7.53
CA MET A 97 3.06 -9.19 8.58
C MET A 97 1.75 -9.55 9.26
N ASP A 98 1.73 -9.62 10.58
CA ASP A 98 0.56 -10.02 11.39
C ASP A 98 -0.10 -11.33 10.93
N GLY A 99 0.71 -12.29 10.45
CA GLY A 99 0.24 -13.58 9.95
C GLY A 99 -0.35 -13.55 8.53
N VAL A 100 -0.22 -12.41 7.81
CA VAL A 100 -0.69 -12.25 6.43
C VAL A 100 0.51 -12.17 5.49
N ALA A 101 0.54 -13.04 4.48
CA ALA A 101 1.54 -13.02 3.44
C ALA A 101 1.27 -11.88 2.44
N GLY A 102 2.34 -11.24 1.98
CA GLY A 102 2.28 -10.14 1.02
C GLY A 102 3.66 -9.63 0.65
N VAL A 103 3.72 -8.43 0.11
CA VAL A 103 4.97 -7.77 -0.28
C VAL A 103 5.09 -6.41 0.39
N ALA A 104 6.22 -6.18 1.04
CA ALA A 104 6.62 -4.87 1.54
C ALA A 104 7.35 -4.10 0.43
N PHE A 105 6.86 -2.91 0.12
CA PHE A 105 7.47 -1.98 -0.84
C PHE A 105 8.06 -0.80 -0.09
N ALA A 106 9.28 -0.42 -0.46
CA ALA A 106 9.90 0.77 0.07
C ALA A 106 10.78 1.43 -0.99
N VAL A 107 10.72 2.77 -1.08
CA VAL A 107 11.51 3.57 -2.02
C VAL A 107 11.87 4.91 -1.43
N TRP A 108 13.08 5.38 -1.73
CA TRP A 108 13.51 6.73 -1.39
C TRP A 108 13.08 7.71 -2.47
N ALA A 109 12.22 8.65 -2.12
CA ALA A 109 11.74 9.69 -3.02
C ALA A 109 11.42 10.96 -2.21
N PRO A 110 12.46 11.71 -1.81
CA PRO A 110 12.28 12.94 -1.04
C PRO A 110 11.66 14.05 -1.90
N GLY A 111 10.94 14.97 -1.25
CA GLY A 111 10.42 16.17 -1.89
C GLY A 111 9.24 15.96 -2.84
N VAL A 112 8.70 14.75 -2.95
CA VAL A 112 7.49 14.50 -3.76
C VAL A 112 6.23 14.52 -2.89
N ARG A 113 5.09 14.79 -3.53
CA ARG A 113 3.80 14.89 -2.83
C ARG A 113 3.18 13.53 -2.52
N ARG A 114 3.34 12.54 -3.42
CA ARG A 114 2.80 11.19 -3.27
C ARG A 114 3.62 10.19 -4.07
N VAL A 115 3.80 9.02 -3.50
CA VAL A 115 4.26 7.82 -4.20
C VAL A 115 3.20 6.75 -4.02
N SER A 116 2.89 6.01 -5.07
CA SER A 116 1.98 4.86 -5.04
C SER A 116 2.61 3.68 -5.78
N VAL A 117 2.37 2.47 -5.29
CA VAL A 117 2.72 1.24 -6.02
C VAL A 117 1.60 0.94 -7.01
N VAL A 118 1.93 0.66 -8.26
CA VAL A 118 0.98 0.29 -9.30
C VAL A 118 1.42 -0.98 -10.01
N GLY A 119 0.47 -1.84 -10.33
CA GLY A 119 0.69 -3.12 -11.00
C GLY A 119 -0.65 -3.77 -11.34
N ASP A 120 -0.63 -4.99 -11.89
CA ASP A 120 -1.85 -5.71 -12.26
C ASP A 120 -2.77 -5.95 -11.05
N PHE A 121 -2.18 -6.14 -9.86
CA PHE A 121 -2.90 -6.37 -8.60
C PHE A 121 -3.82 -5.20 -8.18
N ASN A 122 -3.63 -4.00 -8.73
CA ASN A 122 -4.50 -2.84 -8.46
C ASN A 122 -4.92 -2.09 -9.73
N SER A 123 -4.87 -2.78 -10.89
CA SER A 123 -5.25 -2.25 -12.20
C SER A 123 -4.46 -0.99 -12.59
N TRP A 124 -3.20 -0.89 -12.16
CA TRP A 124 -2.31 0.24 -12.42
C TRP A 124 -2.84 1.60 -11.94
N ASP A 125 -3.76 1.59 -10.95
CA ASP A 125 -4.38 2.79 -10.39
C ASP A 125 -3.68 3.22 -9.08
N GLY A 126 -2.87 4.27 -9.14
CA GLY A 126 -2.12 4.77 -7.99
C GLY A 126 -2.98 5.34 -6.85
N ARG A 127 -4.29 5.52 -7.05
CA ARG A 127 -5.21 5.93 -5.98
C ARG A 127 -5.50 4.80 -5.00
N ARG A 128 -5.27 3.53 -5.41
CA ARG A 128 -5.57 2.33 -4.61
C ARG A 128 -4.48 1.94 -3.63
N ALA A 129 -3.22 2.34 -3.88
CA ALA A 129 -2.09 1.96 -3.04
C ALA A 129 -1.09 3.12 -2.83
N PRO A 130 -1.54 4.31 -2.36
CA PRO A 130 -0.61 5.36 -1.95
C PRO A 130 0.22 4.91 -0.75
N MET A 131 1.52 5.14 -0.83
CA MET A 131 2.49 4.74 0.19
C MET A 131 2.50 5.73 1.36
N ARG A 132 2.92 5.26 2.53
CA ARG A 132 3.15 6.07 3.73
C ARG A 132 4.50 6.76 3.64
N LEU A 133 4.54 8.06 3.91
CA LEU A 133 5.80 8.81 3.99
C LEU A 133 6.41 8.71 5.40
N ARG A 134 7.66 8.26 5.46
CA ARG A 134 8.54 8.39 6.61
C ARG A 134 9.37 9.67 6.42
N ARG A 135 8.91 10.76 7.03
CA ARG A 135 9.39 12.13 6.75
C ARG A 135 10.88 12.32 7.02
N ASP A 136 11.40 11.70 8.08
CA ASP A 136 12.76 11.89 8.58
C ASP A 136 13.84 11.50 7.55
N ALA A 137 13.54 10.54 6.68
CA ALA A 137 14.47 10.08 5.65
C ALA A 137 13.94 10.26 4.22
N GLY A 138 12.73 10.81 4.01
CA GLY A 138 12.12 10.92 2.68
C GLY A 138 11.80 9.57 2.03
N VAL A 139 11.55 8.55 2.84
CA VAL A 139 11.25 7.18 2.42
C VAL A 139 9.74 6.98 2.36
N TRP A 140 9.28 6.32 1.32
CA TRP A 140 7.90 5.89 1.15
C TRP A 140 7.81 4.38 1.30
N GLU A 141 6.84 3.89 2.06
CA GLU A 141 6.68 2.47 2.35
C GLU A 141 5.22 2.04 2.41
N ILE A 142 4.94 0.78 2.05
CA ILE A 142 3.64 0.14 2.22
C ILE A 142 3.82 -1.38 2.22
N PHE A 143 2.97 -2.08 2.99
CA PHE A 143 2.77 -3.52 2.85
C PHE A 143 1.49 -3.78 2.07
N LEU A 144 1.57 -4.56 0.99
CA LEU A 144 0.42 -4.97 0.20
C LEU A 144 0.12 -6.45 0.45
N PRO A 145 -0.97 -6.75 1.19
CA PRO A 145 -1.38 -8.13 1.45
C PRO A 145 -1.82 -8.82 0.17
N GLY A 146 -1.48 -10.11 0.04
CA GLY A 146 -1.89 -10.95 -1.09
C GLY A 146 -1.14 -10.73 -2.39
N VAL A 147 -0.28 -9.70 -2.49
CA VAL A 147 0.66 -9.54 -3.62
C VAL A 147 1.70 -10.63 -3.52
N LYS A 148 2.08 -11.21 -4.66
CA LYS A 148 2.99 -12.35 -4.75
C LYS A 148 4.26 -11.99 -5.49
N GLU A 149 5.31 -12.77 -5.25
CA GLU A 149 6.52 -12.71 -6.05
C GLU A 149 6.22 -12.98 -7.53
N GLY A 150 6.94 -12.28 -8.42
CA GLY A 150 6.79 -12.39 -9.87
C GLY A 150 5.74 -11.47 -10.48
N GLN A 151 4.96 -10.73 -9.67
CA GLN A 151 4.05 -9.72 -10.19
C GLN A 151 4.79 -8.44 -10.55
N CYS A 152 4.54 -7.92 -11.74
CA CYS A 152 5.15 -6.68 -12.23
C CYS A 152 4.55 -5.45 -11.56
N TYR A 153 5.41 -4.45 -11.27
CA TYR A 153 4.99 -3.19 -10.66
C TYR A 153 5.86 -2.01 -11.14
N LYS A 154 5.36 -0.80 -10.89
CA LYS A 154 6.09 0.49 -10.98
C LYS A 154 5.66 1.41 -9.86
N TYR A 155 6.35 2.54 -9.74
CA TYR A 155 5.92 3.64 -8.88
C TYR A 155 5.25 4.74 -9.69
N GLU A 156 4.04 5.13 -9.26
CA GLU A 156 3.38 6.36 -9.68
C GLU A 156 3.77 7.48 -8.71
N ILE A 157 4.35 8.55 -9.24
CA ILE A 157 4.85 9.67 -8.44
C ILE A 157 4.12 10.93 -8.82
N ILE A 158 3.61 11.66 -7.82
CA ILE A 158 3.12 13.02 -7.95
C ILE A 158 4.18 13.95 -7.38
N ALA A 159 4.73 14.80 -8.22
CA ALA A 159 5.74 15.77 -7.83
C ALA A 159 5.19 16.83 -6.85
N ALA A 160 6.07 17.65 -6.27
CA ALA A 160 5.69 18.67 -5.29
C ALA A 160 4.69 19.71 -5.86
N ASP A 161 4.81 20.04 -7.14
CA ASP A 161 3.92 20.94 -7.89
C ASP A 161 2.55 20.31 -8.25
N GLY A 162 2.39 19.01 -7.97
CA GLY A 162 1.18 18.25 -8.27
C GLY A 162 1.19 17.54 -9.63
N GLN A 163 2.26 17.69 -10.42
CA GLN A 163 2.37 17.01 -11.71
C GLN A 163 2.55 15.50 -11.51
N LYS A 164 1.81 14.70 -12.30
CA LYS A 164 2.03 13.25 -12.38
C LYS A 164 3.23 12.97 -13.29
N LEU A 165 4.25 12.37 -12.72
CA LEU A 165 5.43 11.95 -13.47
C LEU A 165 5.17 10.65 -14.26
N PRO A 166 5.94 10.38 -15.32
CA PRO A 166 5.95 9.06 -15.94
C PRO A 166 6.25 7.98 -14.90
N LEU A 167 5.64 6.80 -15.06
CA LEU A 167 5.84 5.68 -14.15
C LEU A 167 7.33 5.33 -14.04
N LYS A 168 7.80 5.13 -12.82
CA LYS A 168 9.21 4.83 -12.52
C LYS A 168 9.37 3.35 -12.15
N ALA A 169 10.37 2.71 -12.73
CA ALA A 169 10.84 1.42 -12.26
C ALA A 169 11.49 1.57 -10.87
N ASP A 170 11.51 0.48 -10.11
CA ASP A 170 12.15 0.46 -8.79
C ASP A 170 13.69 0.39 -8.95
N PRO A 171 14.46 1.33 -8.40
CA PRO A 171 15.92 1.28 -8.46
C PRO A 171 16.53 0.09 -7.69
N TYR A 172 15.77 -0.49 -6.77
CA TYR A 172 16.15 -1.68 -5.98
C TYR A 172 15.41 -2.95 -6.39
N ALA A 173 14.88 -2.99 -7.62
CA ALA A 173 14.21 -4.18 -8.13
C ALA A 173 15.16 -5.38 -8.19
N PHE A 174 14.71 -6.52 -7.67
CA PHE A 174 15.49 -7.78 -7.74
C PHE A 174 15.48 -8.39 -9.14
N ARG A 175 14.45 -8.09 -9.94
CA ARG A 175 14.30 -8.53 -11.32
C ARG A 175 13.58 -7.46 -12.11
N MET A 176 13.94 -7.31 -13.36
CA MET A 176 13.31 -6.38 -14.30
C MET A 176 13.02 -7.07 -15.61
N GLU A 177 11.94 -6.68 -16.27
CA GLU A 177 11.70 -7.03 -17.67
C GLU A 177 12.69 -6.29 -18.58
N MET A 178 12.78 -6.73 -19.83
CA MET A 178 13.54 -6.00 -20.85
C MET A 178 13.00 -4.58 -21.01
N ARG A 179 13.89 -3.58 -21.05
CA ARG A 179 13.48 -2.17 -21.19
C ARG A 179 12.59 -1.96 -22.42
N PRO A 180 11.51 -1.16 -22.31
CA PRO A 180 11.12 -0.25 -21.21
C PRO A 180 10.22 -0.90 -20.14
N GLY A 181 10.41 -2.16 -19.84
CA GLY A 181 9.55 -2.97 -19.00
C GLY A 181 9.40 -2.53 -17.53
N THR A 182 8.81 -3.41 -16.75
CA THR A 182 8.47 -3.24 -15.32
C THR A 182 9.51 -3.91 -14.41
N ALA A 183 9.42 -3.62 -13.12
CA ALA A 183 10.19 -4.29 -12.07
C ALA A 183 9.35 -5.42 -11.44
#